data_2974ec13a348b1f1bc61d5f88d68f580
#
_entry.id   2974ec13a348b1f1bc61d5f88d68f580
#
_cell.length_a   1.000
_cell.length_b   1.000
_cell.length_c   1.000
_cell.angle_alpha   90.00
_cell.angle_beta   90.00
_cell.angle_gamma   90.00
#
_symmetry.space_group_name_H-M   'P 1'
#
loop_
_entity.id
_entity.type
_entity.pdbx_description
1 polymer ?
#
loop_
_entity_poly.entity_id
_entity_poly.type
_entity_poly.pdbx_seq_one_letter_code
_entity_poly.pdbx_strand_id
1 'polypeptide(L)' 'MDLTDGGTIAWIVGTLFAIVIAVFAIWVGLRYANDEEIV' A
#
# COMPACT_ATOMS: atom_id res chain seq x y z
N MET A 1 -0.30 3.43 26.09
CA MET A 1 -0.49 4.00 24.76
C MET A 1 -1.90 4.53 24.60
N ASP A 2 -1.98 5.76 24.17
CA ASP A 2 -3.26 6.44 24.10
C ASP A 2 -3.77 6.45 22.68
N LEU A 3 -4.98 5.93 22.50
CA LEU A 3 -5.56 5.89 21.16
C LEU A 3 -5.89 7.28 20.63
N THR A 4 -6.00 8.25 21.54
CA THR A 4 -6.29 9.61 21.13
C THR A 4 -5.03 10.41 20.85
N ASP A 5 -3.88 9.80 21.00
CA ASP A 5 -2.63 10.48 20.73
C ASP A 5 -2.47 10.74 19.25
N GLY A 6 -2.16 11.99 18.88
CA GLY A 6 -2.00 12.33 17.48
C GLY A 6 -0.93 11.51 16.79
N GLY A 7 0.13 11.18 17.52
CA GLY A 7 1.20 10.37 16.96
C GLY A 7 0.75 8.97 16.62
N THR A 8 -0.05 8.37 17.50
CA THR A 8 -0.54 7.01 17.26
C THR A 8 -1.45 6.98 16.06
N ILE A 9 -2.35 7.94 15.96
CA ILE A 9 -3.30 7.98 14.86
C ILE A 9 -2.55 8.19 13.55
N ALA A 10 -1.60 9.09 13.53
CA ALA A 10 -0.84 9.35 12.32
C ALA A 10 -0.06 8.12 11.89
N TRP A 11 0.48 7.37 12.85
CA TRP A 11 1.24 6.18 12.56
C TRP A 11 0.36 5.11 11.93
N ILE A 12 -0.83 4.92 12.49
CA ILE A 12 -1.76 3.92 11.98
C ILE A 12 -2.21 4.28 10.58
N VAL A 13 -2.58 5.54 10.38
CA VAL A 13 -3.04 5.98 9.07
C VAL A 13 -1.93 5.83 8.04
N GLY A 14 -0.71 6.22 8.40
CA GLY A 14 0.41 6.09 7.50
C GLY A 14 0.70 4.66 7.13
N THR A 15 0.61 3.76 8.10
CA THR A 15 0.86 2.34 7.85
C THR A 15 -0.19 1.78 6.89
N LEU A 16 -1.45 2.10 7.13
CA LEU A 16 -2.52 1.61 6.26
C LEU A 16 -2.33 2.13 4.84
N PHE A 17 -1.97 3.39 4.73
CA PHE A 17 -1.77 3.99 3.42
C PHE A 17 -0.62 3.31 2.69
N ALA A 18 0.45 3.03 3.40
CA ALA A 18 1.61 2.37 2.80
C ALA A 18 1.25 0.98 2.30
N ILE A 19 0.45 0.25 3.08
CA ILE A 19 0.05 -1.09 2.67
C ILE A 19 -0.77 -1.04 1.40
N VAL A 20 -1.70 -0.11 1.33
CA VAL A 20 -2.55 0.01 0.14
C VAL A 20 -1.71 0.32 -1.09
N ILE A 21 -0.77 1.24 -0.94
CA ILE A 21 0.08 1.61 -2.06
C ILE A 21 0.93 0.42 -2.50
N ALA A 22 1.47 -0.33 -1.54
CA ALA A 22 2.30 -1.48 -1.87
C ALA A 22 1.51 -2.54 -2.63
N VAL A 23 0.31 -2.84 -2.17
CA VAL A 23 -0.53 -3.83 -2.82
C VAL A 23 -0.88 -3.36 -4.23
N PHE A 24 -1.21 -2.10 -4.37
CA PHE A 24 -1.56 -1.56 -5.67
C PHE A 24 -0.38 -1.62 -6.63
N ALA A 25 0.79 -1.30 -6.14
CA ALA A 25 1.99 -1.33 -6.98
C ALA A 25 2.29 -2.74 -7.47
N ILE A 26 2.15 -3.72 -6.58
CA ILE A 26 2.39 -5.10 -6.95
C ILE A 26 1.37 -5.55 -8.00
N TRP A 27 0.12 -5.18 -7.78
CA TRP A 27 -0.94 -5.57 -8.69
C TRP A 27 -0.70 -5.01 -10.09
N VAL A 28 -0.34 -3.74 -10.15
CA VAL A 28 -0.08 -3.10 -11.45
C VAL A 28 1.13 -3.73 -12.11
N GLY A 29 2.16 -4.02 -11.32
CA GLY A 29 3.36 -4.64 -11.86
C GLY A 29 3.08 -5.99 -12.48
N LEU A 30 2.25 -6.79 -11.81
CA LEU A 30 1.91 -8.10 -12.34
C LEU A 30 1.10 -7.99 -13.63
N ARG A 31 0.24 -7.00 -13.69
CA ARG A 31 -0.57 -6.81 -14.90
C ARG A 31 0.32 -6.43 -16.08
N TYR A 32 1.28 -5.58 -15.85
CA TYR A 32 2.18 -5.19 -16.90
C TYR A 32 3.02 -6.36 -17.38
N ALA A 33 3.48 -7.18 -16.44
CA ALA A 33 4.28 -8.33 -16.81
C ALA A 33 3.49 -9.30 -17.67
N ASN A 34 2.22 -9.50 -17.31
CA ASN A 34 1.38 -10.39 -18.09
C ASN A 34 1.15 -9.87 -19.49
N ASP A 35 0.95 -8.59 -19.60
CA ASP A 35 0.71 -8.00 -20.91
C ASP A 35 1.91 -8.18 -21.81
N GLU A 36 3.10 -8.04 -21.26
CA GLU A 36 4.29 -8.14 -22.05
C GLU A 36 4.51 -9.54 -22.57
N GLU A 37 4.00 -10.50 -21.84
CA GLU A 37 4.25 -11.87 -22.20
C GLU A 37 3.53 -12.30 -23.47
N ILE A 38 2.50 -11.60 -23.79
CA ILE A 38 1.64 -12.01 -24.89
C ILE A 38 2.37 -11.95 -26.21
N VAL A 39 3.34 -11.13 -26.29
CA VAL A 39 4.08 -11.04 -27.55
C VAL A 39 4.63 -12.39 -27.97
#